data_255b8c4bb9fa5ddf72bfaf00b7a2c2ff
#
_entry.id   255b8c4bb9fa5ddf72bfaf00b7a2c2ff
#
_cell.length_a   1.000
_cell.length_b   1.000
_cell.length_c   1.000
_cell.angle_alpha   90.00
_cell.angle_beta   90.00
_cell.angle_gamma   90.00
#
_symmetry.space_group_name_H-M   'P 1'
#
loop_
_entity.id
_entity.type
_entity.pdbx_description
1 polymer ?
#
loop_
_entity_poly.entity_id
_entity_poly.type
_entity_poly.pdbx_seq_one_letter_code
_entity_poly.pdbx_strand_id
1 'polypeptide(L)'
;ADQYVWVFTDGKHVVFKLTPTRESEIVHEFLGDYAGTLISDFYPGYDSVKCKQQKCWVHLIREMNDDLWKSPFDSEFEGFVLNVRNLIVPILEMVEDRGLKTKKLNKFNTNVTQFYDNTINKTYKSDLALKYQKRFLRYRDSLFVFLSEDNIPWNNNAGERAIRQLAVQRKISGSFFESMMPHYLLLLGIMQTCRFQDKSFLKFLLSKEKDIDRFKQKK
;
A
#
# COMPACT_ATOMS: atom_id res chain seq x y z
N ALA A 1 -24.09 13.19 4.93
CA ALA A 1 -22.81 13.68 4.37
C ALA A 1 -21.91 12.48 4.10
N ASP A 2 -21.06 12.54 3.06
CA ASP A 2 -20.09 11.48 2.81
C ASP A 2 -19.06 11.45 3.93
N GLN A 3 -18.71 10.24 4.37
CA GLN A 3 -17.67 10.01 5.36
C GLN A 3 -16.59 9.12 4.76
N TYR A 4 -15.35 9.29 5.23
CA TYR A 4 -14.20 8.57 4.75
C TYR A 4 -13.62 7.70 5.86
N VAL A 5 -13.26 6.47 5.50
CA VAL A 5 -12.62 5.55 6.42
C VAL A 5 -11.17 5.37 6.02
N TRP A 6 -10.29 5.66 6.97
CA TRP A 6 -8.87 5.39 6.87
C TRP A 6 -8.53 4.10 7.60
N VAL A 7 -7.58 3.35 7.07
CA VAL A 7 -7.06 2.14 7.72
C VAL A 7 -5.55 2.27 7.87
N PHE A 8 -5.08 2.02 9.08
CA PHE A 8 -3.67 1.97 9.42
C PHE A 8 -3.33 0.58 9.94
N THR A 9 -2.18 0.04 9.53
CA THR A 9 -1.72 -1.26 10.01
C THR A 9 -0.20 -1.34 9.96
N ASP A 10 0.37 -1.97 10.98
CA ASP A 10 1.78 -2.37 11.04
C ASP A 10 2.00 -3.84 10.62
N GLY A 11 0.95 -4.49 10.07
CA GLY A 11 0.93 -5.90 9.73
C GLY A 11 0.52 -6.84 10.88
N LYS A 12 0.34 -6.31 12.10
CA LYS A 12 -0.15 -7.03 13.30
C LYS A 12 -1.41 -6.38 13.87
N HIS A 13 -1.43 -5.07 13.93
CA HIS A 13 -2.54 -4.26 14.44
C HIS A 13 -3.25 -3.57 13.29
N VAL A 14 -4.55 -3.39 13.44
CA VAL A 14 -5.39 -2.68 12.47
C VAL A 14 -6.23 -1.64 13.20
N VAL A 15 -6.09 -0.39 12.77
CA VAL A 15 -6.87 0.74 13.30
C VAL A 15 -7.64 1.39 12.16
N PHE A 16 -8.93 1.61 12.38
CA PHE A 16 -9.78 2.38 11.49
C PHE A 16 -10.07 3.76 12.09
N LYS A 17 -10.06 4.77 11.25
CA LYS A 17 -10.47 6.13 11.59
C LYS A 17 -11.54 6.62 10.64
N LEU A 18 -12.56 7.28 11.18
CA LEU A 18 -13.64 7.89 10.43
C LEU A 18 -13.43 9.39 10.38
N THR A 19 -13.51 9.99 9.21
CA THR A 19 -13.34 11.43 9.02
C THR A 19 -14.43 11.98 8.11
N PRO A 20 -14.84 13.26 8.29
CA PRO A 20 -15.80 13.90 7.40
C PRO A 20 -15.20 14.27 6.05
N THR A 21 -13.88 14.39 5.97
CA THR A 21 -13.16 14.77 4.74
C THR A 21 -12.09 13.74 4.39
N ARG A 22 -11.61 13.77 3.15
CA ARG A 22 -10.48 12.95 2.68
C ARG A 22 -9.13 13.69 2.78
N GLU A 23 -9.02 14.65 3.66
CA GLU A 23 -7.79 15.41 3.84
C GLU A 23 -6.71 14.60 4.58
N SER A 24 -5.44 14.92 4.29
CA SER A 24 -4.29 14.20 4.85
C SER A 24 -4.00 14.53 6.32
N GLU A 25 -4.72 15.49 6.91
CA GLU A 25 -4.51 15.90 8.29
C GLU A 25 -4.59 14.74 9.28
N ILE A 26 -5.56 13.83 9.07
CA ILE A 26 -5.68 12.62 9.89
C ILE A 26 -4.43 11.73 9.84
N VAL A 27 -3.72 11.72 8.71
CA VAL A 27 -2.50 10.93 8.56
C VAL A 27 -1.38 11.56 9.37
N HIS A 28 -1.26 12.88 9.34
CA HIS A 28 -0.28 13.62 10.15
C HIS A 28 -0.55 13.48 11.65
N GLU A 29 -1.84 13.62 12.04
CA GLU A 29 -2.24 13.43 13.44
C GLU A 29 -1.94 12.01 13.93
N PHE A 30 -2.28 11.00 13.13
CA PHE A 30 -2.10 9.60 13.52
C PHE A 30 -0.64 9.16 13.56
N LEU A 31 0.17 9.60 12.61
CA LEU A 31 1.58 9.22 12.52
C LEU A 31 2.48 10.05 13.45
N GLY A 32 2.12 11.32 13.73
CA GLY A 32 2.96 12.19 14.56
C GLY A 32 4.42 12.19 14.11
N ASP A 33 5.33 11.88 15.04
CA ASP A 33 6.77 11.80 14.80
C ASP A 33 7.24 10.41 14.32
N TYR A 34 6.39 9.67 13.61
CA TYR A 34 6.73 8.34 13.10
C TYR A 34 7.96 8.38 12.20
N ALA A 35 9.01 7.67 12.61
CA ALA A 35 10.30 7.63 11.92
C ALA A 35 10.48 6.41 11.00
N GLY A 36 9.48 5.54 10.90
CA GLY A 36 9.52 4.36 10.02
C GLY A 36 9.19 4.68 8.58
N THR A 37 8.92 3.62 7.79
CA THR A 37 8.55 3.73 6.37
C THR A 37 7.05 3.55 6.21
N LEU A 38 6.36 4.55 5.65
CA LEU A 38 4.94 4.50 5.30
C LEU A 38 4.75 3.82 3.95
N ILE A 39 4.03 2.71 3.94
CA ILE A 39 3.61 2.05 2.70
C ILE A 39 2.22 2.55 2.32
N SER A 40 2.08 3.14 1.14
CA SER A 40 0.81 3.73 0.68
C SER A 40 0.56 3.52 -0.81
N ASP A 41 -0.67 3.79 -1.24
CA ASP A 41 -0.97 4.02 -2.66
C ASP A 41 -0.43 5.38 -3.13
N PHE A 42 -0.88 5.82 -4.33
CA PHE A 42 -0.48 7.11 -4.92
C PHE A 42 -1.44 8.25 -4.56
N TYR A 43 -2.23 8.13 -3.50
CA TYR A 43 -3.05 9.26 -3.06
C TYR A 43 -2.16 10.43 -2.62
N PRO A 44 -2.32 11.64 -3.24
CA PRO A 44 -1.41 12.77 -2.99
C PRO A 44 -1.37 13.26 -1.54
N GLY A 45 -2.42 12.97 -0.76
CA GLY A 45 -2.47 13.32 0.65
C GLY A 45 -1.35 12.72 1.50
N TYR A 46 -0.72 11.63 1.04
CA TYR A 46 0.44 11.05 1.74
C TYR A 46 1.76 11.76 1.43
N ASP A 47 1.83 12.54 0.34
CA ASP A 47 3.11 13.13 -0.12
C ASP A 47 3.67 14.17 0.84
N SER A 48 2.81 14.78 1.67
CA SER A 48 3.20 15.77 2.68
C SER A 48 3.70 15.17 4.00
N VAL A 49 3.60 13.85 4.18
CA VAL A 49 4.02 13.17 5.41
C VAL A 49 5.54 13.07 5.48
N LYS A 50 6.13 13.51 6.59
CA LYS A 50 7.60 13.66 6.77
C LYS A 50 8.33 12.37 7.15
N CYS A 51 7.82 11.20 6.82
CA CYS A 51 8.54 9.95 7.00
C CYS A 51 8.99 9.37 5.66
N LYS A 52 9.85 8.37 5.68
CA LYS A 52 10.15 7.60 4.48
C LYS A 52 8.88 6.98 3.92
N GLN A 53 8.78 6.90 2.60
CA GLN A 53 7.59 6.37 1.94
C GLN A 53 7.97 5.29 0.94
N GLN A 54 7.19 4.21 0.90
CA GLN A 54 7.21 3.21 -0.16
C GLN A 54 5.86 3.24 -0.87
N LYS A 55 5.84 3.60 -2.14
CA LYS A 55 4.62 3.56 -2.97
C LYS A 55 4.34 2.15 -3.47
N CYS A 56 3.05 1.79 -3.48
CA CYS A 56 2.59 0.44 -3.80
C CYS A 56 2.77 0.12 -5.30
N TRP A 57 3.64 -0.81 -5.63
CA TRP A 57 3.87 -1.26 -6.99
C TRP A 57 2.66 -1.97 -7.61
N VAL A 58 1.84 -2.66 -6.81
CA VAL A 58 0.62 -3.31 -7.32
C VAL A 58 -0.34 -2.30 -7.95
N HIS A 59 -0.52 -1.13 -7.30
CA HIS A 59 -1.34 -0.05 -7.85
C HIS A 59 -0.75 0.50 -9.16
N LEU A 60 0.56 0.73 -9.21
CA LEU A 60 1.23 1.22 -10.41
C LEU A 60 1.12 0.25 -11.57
N ILE A 61 1.41 -1.04 -11.34
CA ILE A 61 1.35 -2.07 -12.37
C ILE A 61 -0.09 -2.24 -12.89
N ARG A 62 -1.08 -2.25 -11.98
CA ARG A 62 -2.50 -2.39 -12.38
C ARG A 62 -2.93 -1.22 -13.26
N GLU A 63 -2.65 0.01 -12.84
CA GLU A 63 -3.01 1.19 -13.62
C GLU A 63 -2.33 1.22 -14.98
N MET A 64 -1.04 0.87 -15.06
CA MET A 64 -0.32 0.77 -16.35
C MET A 64 -0.94 -0.28 -17.26
N ASN A 65 -1.30 -1.45 -16.74
CA ASN A 65 -1.96 -2.50 -17.51
C ASN A 65 -3.35 -2.06 -17.99
N ASP A 66 -4.13 -1.42 -17.13
CA ASP A 66 -5.47 -0.91 -17.49
C ASP A 66 -5.38 0.15 -18.60
N ASP A 67 -4.39 1.04 -18.54
CA ASP A 67 -4.16 2.05 -19.58
C ASP A 67 -3.64 1.42 -20.88
N LEU A 68 -2.78 0.41 -20.81
CA LEU A 68 -2.31 -0.34 -21.97
C LEU A 68 -3.47 -1.05 -22.70
N TRP A 69 -4.38 -1.67 -21.93
CA TRP A 69 -5.60 -2.29 -22.49
C TRP A 69 -6.51 -1.27 -23.20
N LYS A 70 -6.61 -0.05 -22.69
CA LYS A 70 -7.41 1.03 -23.28
C LYS A 70 -6.76 1.65 -24.52
N SER A 71 -5.45 1.49 -24.66
CA SER A 71 -4.67 2.10 -25.74
C SER A 71 -3.76 1.07 -26.43
N PRO A 72 -4.34 0.03 -27.06
CA PRO A 72 -3.59 -1.12 -27.58
C PRO A 72 -2.70 -0.80 -28.79
N PHE A 73 -2.84 0.39 -29.39
CA PHE A 73 -2.04 0.83 -30.54
C PHE A 73 -0.94 1.83 -30.18
N ASP A 74 -0.77 2.15 -28.91
CA ASP A 74 0.31 3.01 -28.41
C ASP A 74 1.58 2.19 -28.21
N SER A 75 2.32 1.96 -29.30
CA SER A 75 3.55 1.17 -29.28
C SER A 75 4.67 1.79 -28.44
N GLU A 76 4.68 3.12 -28.29
CA GLU A 76 5.67 3.81 -27.46
C GLU A 76 5.39 3.54 -25.97
N PHE A 77 4.11 3.60 -25.55
CA PHE A 77 3.70 3.24 -24.21
C PHE A 77 3.87 1.74 -23.92
N GLU A 78 3.56 0.87 -24.88
CA GLU A 78 3.84 -0.56 -24.77
C GLU A 78 5.32 -0.84 -24.49
N GLY A 79 6.22 -0.19 -25.24
CA GLY A 79 7.66 -0.28 -25.03
C GLY A 79 8.08 0.23 -23.65
N PHE A 80 7.44 1.31 -23.15
CA PHE A 80 7.66 1.81 -21.78
C PHE A 80 7.26 0.77 -20.73
N VAL A 81 6.06 0.19 -20.84
CA VAL A 81 5.56 -0.85 -19.94
C VAL A 81 6.45 -2.08 -19.94
N LEU A 82 6.93 -2.50 -21.11
CA LEU A 82 7.87 -3.61 -21.24
C LEU A 82 9.17 -3.35 -20.48
N ASN A 83 9.72 -2.13 -20.57
CA ASN A 83 10.94 -1.76 -19.83
C ASN A 83 10.70 -1.79 -18.31
N VAL A 84 9.54 -1.32 -17.84
CA VAL A 84 9.15 -1.42 -16.42
C VAL A 84 9.04 -2.88 -16.00
N ARG A 85 8.40 -3.72 -16.81
CA ARG A 85 8.27 -5.17 -16.54
C ARG A 85 9.64 -5.84 -16.44
N ASN A 86 10.55 -5.55 -17.38
CA ASN A 86 11.89 -6.13 -17.41
C ASN A 86 12.73 -5.74 -16.18
N LEU A 87 12.46 -4.57 -15.59
CA LEU A 87 13.06 -4.15 -14.34
C LEU A 87 12.44 -4.86 -13.14
N ILE A 88 11.11 -4.82 -13.03
CA ILE A 88 10.46 -5.19 -11.77
C ILE A 88 10.30 -6.69 -11.57
N VAL A 89 10.10 -7.48 -12.63
CA VAL A 89 9.85 -8.93 -12.53
C VAL A 89 11.03 -9.66 -11.87
N PRO A 90 12.30 -9.49 -12.30
CA PRO A 90 13.42 -10.16 -11.63
C PRO A 90 13.59 -9.74 -10.16
N ILE A 91 13.23 -8.50 -9.81
CA ILE A 91 13.26 -8.03 -8.43
C ILE A 91 12.20 -8.77 -7.59
N LEU A 92 10.97 -8.89 -8.12
CA LEU A 92 9.88 -9.56 -7.41
C LEU A 92 10.12 -11.08 -7.27
N GLU A 93 10.67 -11.73 -8.29
CA GLU A 93 11.10 -13.12 -8.20
C GLU A 93 12.16 -13.33 -7.09
N MET A 94 13.10 -12.40 -6.96
CA MET A 94 14.08 -12.43 -5.87
C MET A 94 13.42 -12.22 -4.50
N VAL A 95 12.41 -11.34 -4.41
CA VAL A 95 11.64 -11.15 -3.17
C VAL A 95 10.88 -12.43 -2.81
N GLU A 96 10.31 -13.11 -3.78
CA GLU A 96 9.58 -14.38 -3.56
C GLU A 96 10.52 -15.49 -3.08
N ASP A 97 11.70 -15.63 -3.69
CA ASP A 97 12.68 -16.67 -3.35
C ASP A 97 13.42 -16.38 -2.02
N ARG A 98 13.81 -15.14 -1.76
CA ARG A 98 14.72 -14.75 -0.65
C ARG A 98 14.11 -13.83 0.39
N GLY A 99 12.86 -13.41 0.21
CA GLY A 99 12.20 -12.44 1.06
C GLY A 99 12.75 -11.03 0.90
N LEU A 100 12.20 -10.12 1.70
CA LEU A 100 12.55 -8.69 1.69
C LEU A 100 13.85 -8.44 2.49
N LYS A 101 14.98 -8.83 1.90
CA LYS A 101 16.31 -8.72 2.51
C LYS A 101 17.23 -7.83 1.68
N THR A 102 17.60 -6.69 2.23
CA THR A 102 18.49 -5.70 1.59
C THR A 102 19.75 -6.34 1.02
N LYS A 103 20.39 -7.24 1.79
CA LYS A 103 21.59 -7.96 1.33
C LYS A 103 21.41 -8.69 0.00
N LYS A 104 20.16 -9.05 -0.36
CA LYS A 104 19.82 -9.74 -1.62
C LYS A 104 19.27 -8.80 -2.68
N LEU A 105 18.63 -7.72 -2.26
CA LEU A 105 17.89 -6.81 -3.13
C LEU A 105 18.72 -5.61 -3.59
N ASN A 106 19.69 -5.15 -2.80
CA ASN A 106 20.48 -3.95 -3.10
C ASN A 106 21.26 -4.03 -4.43
N LYS A 107 21.58 -5.23 -4.91
CA LYS A 107 22.22 -5.42 -6.22
C LYS A 107 21.41 -4.85 -7.38
N PHE A 108 20.09 -4.75 -7.23
CA PHE A 108 19.20 -4.21 -8.25
C PHE A 108 19.22 -2.68 -8.35
N ASN A 109 19.88 -1.99 -7.42
CA ASN A 109 20.02 -0.52 -7.51
C ASN A 109 20.71 -0.07 -8.80
N THR A 110 21.67 -0.84 -9.31
CA THR A 110 22.30 -0.58 -10.60
C THR A 110 21.29 -0.69 -11.76
N ASN A 111 20.44 -1.72 -11.72
CA ASN A 111 19.38 -1.89 -12.74
C ASN A 111 18.35 -0.76 -12.67
N VAL A 112 18.01 -0.29 -11.47
CA VAL A 112 17.13 0.87 -11.28
C VAL A 112 17.78 2.13 -11.90
N THR A 113 19.06 2.38 -11.63
CA THR A 113 19.78 3.53 -12.22
C THR A 113 19.75 3.44 -13.74
N GLN A 114 20.11 2.31 -14.31
CA GLN A 114 20.09 2.08 -15.78
C GLN A 114 18.67 2.26 -16.37
N PHE A 115 17.64 1.83 -15.64
CA PHE A 115 16.25 2.04 -16.07
C PHE A 115 15.90 3.54 -16.12
N TYR A 116 16.29 4.32 -15.13
CA TYR A 116 16.08 5.76 -15.17
C TYR A 116 16.84 6.40 -16.34
N ASP A 117 18.09 6.04 -16.58
CA ASP A 117 18.89 6.60 -17.65
C ASP A 117 18.36 6.20 -19.04
N ASN A 118 17.97 4.94 -19.22
CA ASN A 118 17.60 4.38 -20.52
C ASN A 118 16.10 4.46 -20.85
N THR A 119 15.25 4.69 -19.85
CA THR A 119 13.79 4.71 -20.05
C THR A 119 13.19 6.01 -19.55
N ILE A 120 13.45 6.40 -18.29
CA ILE A 120 12.77 7.57 -17.71
C ILE A 120 13.32 8.88 -18.27
N ASN A 121 14.61 8.99 -18.57
CA ASN A 121 15.22 10.22 -19.10
C ASN A 121 15.07 10.38 -20.63
N LYS A 122 14.30 9.50 -21.30
CA LYS A 122 14.00 9.63 -22.74
C LYS A 122 12.91 10.67 -23.00
N THR A 123 12.86 11.11 -24.25
CA THR A 123 11.75 11.92 -24.76
C THR A 123 10.68 11.00 -25.33
N TYR A 124 9.44 11.22 -24.94
CA TYR A 124 8.26 10.49 -25.38
C TYR A 124 7.29 11.41 -26.10
N LYS A 125 6.56 10.85 -27.07
CA LYS A 125 5.44 11.51 -27.77
C LYS A 125 4.09 11.03 -27.22
N SER A 126 4.04 9.79 -26.71
CA SER A 126 2.85 9.22 -26.10
C SER A 126 2.50 9.95 -24.81
N ASP A 127 1.25 10.42 -24.70
CA ASP A 127 0.73 11.05 -23.47
C ASP A 127 0.75 10.10 -22.28
N LEU A 128 0.52 8.79 -22.53
CA LEU A 128 0.58 7.77 -21.47
C LEU A 128 2.02 7.54 -21.01
N ALA A 129 2.96 7.41 -21.92
CA ALA A 129 4.38 7.30 -21.56
C ALA A 129 4.84 8.53 -20.75
N LEU A 130 4.45 9.74 -21.15
CA LEU A 130 4.74 10.99 -20.43
C LEU A 130 4.06 11.02 -19.03
N LYS A 131 2.81 10.54 -18.92
CA LYS A 131 2.10 10.40 -17.62
C LYS A 131 2.91 9.58 -16.65
N TYR A 132 3.36 8.39 -17.06
CA TYR A 132 4.11 7.49 -16.20
C TYR A 132 5.54 7.94 -15.98
N GLN A 133 6.20 8.52 -16.98
CA GLN A 133 7.51 9.16 -16.82
C GLN A 133 7.49 10.19 -15.68
N LYS A 134 6.51 11.13 -15.69
CA LYS A 134 6.34 12.12 -14.62
C LYS A 134 6.11 11.46 -13.26
N ARG A 135 5.34 10.36 -13.21
CA ARG A 135 5.10 9.62 -11.97
C ARG A 135 6.38 8.96 -11.45
N PHE A 136 7.17 8.31 -12.30
CA PHE A 136 8.44 7.72 -11.92
C PHE A 136 9.43 8.77 -11.41
N LEU A 137 9.49 9.94 -12.05
CA LEU A 137 10.33 11.05 -11.61
C LEU A 137 9.87 11.60 -10.25
N ARG A 138 8.55 11.85 -10.08
CA ARG A 138 7.99 12.36 -8.82
C ARG A 138 8.25 11.45 -7.63
N TYR A 139 8.11 10.15 -7.82
CA TYR A 139 8.18 9.16 -6.73
C TYR A 139 9.46 8.33 -6.76
N ARG A 140 10.53 8.84 -7.39
CA ARG A 140 11.81 8.13 -7.52
C ARG A 140 12.30 7.57 -6.18
N ASP A 141 12.31 8.39 -5.14
CA ASP A 141 12.82 8.04 -3.83
C ASP A 141 11.84 7.18 -3.01
N SER A 142 10.61 6.99 -3.51
CA SER A 142 9.54 6.26 -2.81
C SER A 142 9.14 4.95 -3.52
N LEU A 143 9.68 4.66 -4.69
CA LEU A 143 9.33 3.43 -5.43
C LEU A 143 10.20 2.23 -5.07
N PHE A 144 11.43 2.47 -4.61
CA PHE A 144 12.43 1.41 -4.47
C PHE A 144 13.03 1.32 -3.06
N VAL A 145 12.37 1.88 -2.03
CA VAL A 145 12.84 1.82 -0.63
C VAL A 145 13.00 0.37 -0.16
N PHE A 146 12.12 -0.53 -0.61
CA PHE A 146 12.19 -1.96 -0.28
C PHE A 146 13.47 -2.68 -0.76
N LEU A 147 14.24 -2.08 -1.67
CA LEU A 147 15.56 -2.59 -2.07
C LEU A 147 16.65 -2.27 -1.04
N SER A 148 16.46 -1.20 -0.27
CA SER A 148 17.46 -0.61 0.62
C SER A 148 17.14 -0.79 2.11
N GLU A 149 15.95 -1.26 2.45
CA GLU A 149 15.51 -1.49 3.83
C GLU A 149 14.89 -2.88 4.00
N ASP A 150 15.31 -3.58 5.04
CA ASP A 150 14.81 -4.92 5.34
C ASP A 150 13.33 -4.90 5.75
N ASN A 151 12.60 -5.90 5.26
CA ASN A 151 11.19 -6.14 5.60
C ASN A 151 10.22 -5.03 5.17
N ILE A 152 10.63 -4.09 4.32
CA ILE A 152 9.71 -3.11 3.71
C ILE A 152 8.97 -3.76 2.55
N PRO A 153 7.63 -3.88 2.59
CA PRO A 153 6.86 -4.44 1.49
C PRO A 153 6.85 -3.50 0.28
N TRP A 154 6.98 -4.07 -0.91
CA TRP A 154 6.83 -3.35 -2.19
C TRP A 154 5.36 -3.03 -2.54
N ASN A 155 4.40 -3.52 -1.73
CA ASN A 155 2.97 -3.37 -1.94
C ASN A 155 2.23 -3.05 -0.65
N ASN A 156 0.99 -2.54 -0.78
CA ASN A 156 0.10 -2.20 0.33
C ASN A 156 -0.95 -3.29 0.62
N ASN A 157 -0.65 -4.55 0.36
CA ASN A 157 -1.61 -5.65 0.51
C ASN A 157 -2.12 -5.82 1.95
N ALA A 158 -1.33 -5.43 2.96
CA ALA A 158 -1.76 -5.49 4.36
C ALA A 158 -2.94 -4.53 4.60
N GLY A 159 -2.83 -3.26 4.18
CA GLY A 159 -3.91 -2.29 4.26
C GLY A 159 -5.14 -2.71 3.45
N GLU A 160 -4.93 -3.23 2.22
CA GLU A 160 -6.03 -3.72 1.38
C GLU A 160 -6.77 -4.90 2.01
N ARG A 161 -6.06 -5.84 2.64
CA ARG A 161 -6.69 -6.95 3.38
C ARG A 161 -7.47 -6.46 4.59
N ALA A 162 -6.93 -5.49 5.31
CA ALA A 162 -7.59 -4.93 6.49
C ALA A 162 -8.93 -4.27 6.14
N ILE A 163 -8.99 -3.47 5.05
CA ILE A 163 -10.21 -2.75 4.66
C ILE A 163 -11.21 -3.60 3.85
N ARG A 164 -10.78 -4.75 3.31
CA ARG A 164 -11.60 -5.57 2.41
C ARG A 164 -12.98 -5.92 2.99
N GLN A 165 -13.05 -6.28 4.26
CA GLN A 165 -14.32 -6.66 4.90
C GLN A 165 -15.28 -5.48 4.97
N LEU A 166 -14.80 -4.29 5.29
CA LEU A 166 -15.61 -3.06 5.26
C LEU A 166 -16.14 -2.79 3.85
N ALA A 167 -15.28 -2.92 2.84
CA ALA A 167 -15.66 -2.71 1.44
C ALA A 167 -16.73 -3.72 0.96
N VAL A 168 -16.62 -4.99 1.37
CA VAL A 168 -17.62 -6.02 1.07
C VAL A 168 -18.93 -5.71 1.79
N GLN A 169 -18.89 -5.38 3.08
CA GLN A 169 -20.08 -5.04 3.86
C GLN A 169 -20.80 -3.82 3.27
N ARG A 170 -20.07 -2.80 2.85
CA ARG A 170 -20.65 -1.63 2.17
C ARG A 170 -21.37 -2.01 0.88
N LYS A 171 -20.82 -2.94 0.08
CA LYS A 171 -21.45 -3.41 -1.15
C LYS A 171 -22.75 -4.19 -0.88
N ILE A 172 -22.82 -4.92 0.24
CA ILE A 172 -23.99 -5.73 0.61
C ILE A 172 -25.09 -4.84 1.19
N SER A 173 -24.78 -3.98 2.16
CA SER A 173 -25.77 -3.19 2.90
C SER A 173 -26.08 -1.83 2.27
N GLY A 174 -25.31 -1.40 1.26
CA GLY A 174 -25.48 -0.12 0.56
C GLY A 174 -25.11 1.12 1.40
N SER A 175 -25.46 1.11 2.68
CA SER A 175 -25.18 2.21 3.62
C SER A 175 -24.94 1.69 5.03
N PHE A 176 -24.38 2.54 5.87
CA PHE A 176 -24.24 2.30 7.30
C PHE A 176 -24.97 3.36 8.10
N PHE A 177 -25.49 3.00 9.26
CA PHE A 177 -26.02 3.99 10.19
C PHE A 177 -24.87 4.83 10.75
N GLU A 178 -24.92 6.12 10.53
CA GLU A 178 -23.85 7.06 10.87
C GLU A 178 -23.48 7.01 12.36
N SER A 179 -24.48 6.95 13.25
CA SER A 179 -24.27 6.87 14.70
C SER A 179 -23.60 5.59 15.17
N MET A 180 -23.72 4.48 14.43
CA MET A 180 -23.13 3.19 14.79
C MET A 180 -21.75 2.98 14.17
N MET A 181 -21.36 3.80 13.19
CA MET A 181 -20.15 3.60 12.43
C MET A 181 -18.86 3.58 13.29
N PRO A 182 -18.67 4.48 14.27
CA PRO A 182 -17.47 4.44 15.12
C PRO A 182 -17.35 3.14 15.90
N HIS A 183 -18.45 2.63 16.44
CA HIS A 183 -18.47 1.36 17.20
C HIS A 183 -18.19 0.16 16.30
N TYR A 184 -18.78 0.16 15.10
CA TYR A 184 -18.52 -0.88 14.11
C TYR A 184 -17.05 -0.91 13.69
N LEU A 185 -16.45 0.24 13.41
CA LEU A 185 -15.03 0.34 13.03
C LEU A 185 -14.10 -0.08 14.16
N LEU A 186 -14.44 0.22 15.41
CA LEU A 186 -13.68 -0.24 16.58
C LEU A 186 -13.67 -1.78 16.65
N LEU A 187 -14.86 -2.40 16.60
CA LEU A 187 -14.98 -3.86 16.64
C LEU A 187 -14.31 -4.51 15.42
N LEU A 188 -14.44 -3.92 14.26
CA LEU A 188 -13.77 -4.38 13.04
C LEU A 188 -12.24 -4.32 13.20
N GLY A 189 -11.70 -3.26 13.78
CA GLY A 189 -10.28 -3.11 14.06
C GLY A 189 -9.76 -4.21 14.98
N ILE A 190 -10.47 -4.46 16.09
CA ILE A 190 -10.13 -5.54 17.02
C ILE A 190 -10.18 -6.91 16.32
N MET A 191 -11.23 -7.18 15.54
CA MET A 191 -11.38 -8.43 14.81
C MET A 191 -10.26 -8.64 13.78
N GLN A 192 -9.94 -7.61 13.01
CA GLN A 192 -8.85 -7.69 12.03
C GLN A 192 -7.48 -7.83 12.70
N THR A 193 -7.25 -7.17 13.85
CA THR A 193 -6.04 -7.34 14.66
C THR A 193 -5.90 -8.78 15.15
N CYS A 194 -6.97 -9.37 15.69
CA CYS A 194 -6.98 -10.78 16.05
C CYS A 194 -6.62 -11.66 14.84
N ARG A 195 -7.22 -11.39 13.68
CA ARG A 195 -6.99 -12.16 12.45
C ARG A 195 -5.54 -12.02 11.94
N PHE A 196 -4.95 -10.84 12.02
CA PHE A 196 -3.56 -10.60 11.61
C PHE A 196 -2.55 -11.28 12.53
N GLN A 197 -2.95 -11.56 13.78
CA GLN A 197 -2.16 -12.28 14.77
C GLN A 197 -2.55 -13.77 14.90
N ASP A 198 -3.32 -14.33 13.97
CA ASP A 198 -3.84 -15.71 14.00
C ASP A 198 -4.57 -16.07 15.30
N LYS A 199 -5.26 -15.08 15.88
CA LYS A 199 -6.05 -15.21 17.10
C LYS A 199 -7.54 -15.26 16.80
N SER A 200 -8.30 -16.07 17.56
CA SER A 200 -9.77 -16.10 17.47
C SER A 200 -10.37 -14.88 18.14
N PHE A 201 -11.07 -14.06 17.39
CA PHE A 201 -11.80 -12.90 17.91
C PHE A 201 -12.82 -13.29 18.98
N LEU A 202 -13.60 -14.37 18.77
CA LEU A 202 -14.56 -14.85 19.75
C LEU A 202 -13.88 -15.28 21.05
N LYS A 203 -12.80 -16.08 20.98
CA LYS A 203 -12.05 -16.48 22.18
C LYS A 203 -11.44 -15.29 22.91
N PHE A 204 -10.97 -14.27 22.17
CA PHE A 204 -10.49 -13.03 22.75
C PHE A 204 -11.59 -12.31 23.53
N LEU A 205 -12.77 -12.12 22.97
CA LEU A 205 -13.90 -11.48 23.66
C LEU A 205 -14.34 -12.26 24.92
N LEU A 206 -14.40 -13.59 24.82
CA LEU A 206 -14.79 -14.45 25.96
C LEU A 206 -13.73 -14.47 27.06
N SER A 207 -12.48 -14.23 26.76
CA SER A 207 -11.40 -14.20 27.74
C SER A 207 -11.47 -13.01 28.68
N LYS A 208 -12.21 -11.95 28.32
CA LYS A 208 -12.26 -10.65 29.01
C LYS A 208 -10.90 -9.93 29.06
N GLU A 209 -9.88 -10.43 28.34
CA GLU A 209 -8.60 -9.73 28.18
C GLU A 209 -8.83 -8.42 27.41
N LYS A 210 -8.15 -7.36 27.84
CA LYS A 210 -8.28 -6.03 27.23
C LYS A 210 -7.16 -5.73 26.23
N ASP A 211 -6.09 -6.52 26.28
CA ASP A 211 -4.91 -6.38 25.45
C ASP A 211 -4.77 -7.61 24.56
N ILE A 212 -4.91 -7.41 23.23
CA ILE A 212 -4.82 -8.49 22.26
C ILE A 212 -3.42 -9.11 22.24
N ASP A 213 -2.37 -8.35 22.49
CA ASP A 213 -1.00 -8.85 22.49
C ASP A 213 -0.72 -9.77 23.68
N ARG A 214 -1.36 -9.50 24.81
CA ARG A 214 -1.29 -10.34 26.02
C ARG A 214 -2.19 -11.57 25.95
N PHE A 215 -3.22 -11.53 25.10
CA PHE A 215 -4.12 -12.67 24.95
C PHE A 215 -3.39 -13.88 24.39
N LYS A 216 -3.34 -14.95 25.18
CA LYS A 216 -2.78 -16.26 24.82
C LYS A 216 -3.92 -17.21 24.48
N GLN A 217 -4.07 -17.52 23.20
CA GLN A 217 -5.04 -18.51 22.76
C GLN A 217 -4.54 -19.91 23.14
N LYS A 218 -5.26 -20.58 24.05
CA LYS A 218 -5.03 -22.01 24.29
C LYS A 218 -5.42 -22.79 23.01
N LYS A 219 -4.54 -23.70 22.60
CA LYS A 219 -4.79 -24.63 21.48
C LYS A 219 -6.00 -25.50 21.74
#